data_5cdba1495ed66ad150c357cfd1ea69f3
#
_entry.id   5cdba1495ed66ad150c357cfd1ea69f3
#
_cell.length_a   1.000
_cell.length_b   1.000
_cell.length_c   1.000
_cell.angle_alpha   90.00
_cell.angle_beta   90.00
_cell.angle_gamma   90.00
#
_symmetry.space_group_name_H-M   'P 1'
#
loop_
_entity.id
_entity.type
_entity.pdbx_description
1 polymer ?
#
loop_
_entity_poly.entity_id
_entity_poly.type
_entity_poly.pdbx_seq_one_letter_code
_entity_poly.pdbx_strand_id
1 'polypeptide(L)'
;MPKIKPEIGILQTFRTQKTEIQFALGEYVDNSIDSYFKYKELLEKIDPDFKPYIDITFDSNKNTIVIEDNCAGIHKSEEDRAFNIGTVNPNESDIGTYGMGMKVSSFWFTKTWEVVTKPINETYQKTFKVNLSDILKNGKTEDSSIKSDAEPFTRITLKDVYTGRLPKETRKLSNIEKYLFEMYRFMILEKSITIRFNGSPLKQEIPKIFNMRYIDDKNGLEKEWLTRLPAFDLGTVIIKGKKIKLKTMGGAAYIKAKGTNKGQKGFSIFWKNRLVDGHAQKPWMPSTNNYDDPKLQIYGATNQYKAQRLEGYIHICPEFRVPSTKD
;
A
#
# COMPACT_ATOMS: atom_id res chain seq x y z
N MET A 1 3.00 -37.28 19.01
CA MET A 1 3.73 -36.05 18.69
C MET A 1 2.83 -34.86 18.96
N PRO A 2 3.26 -33.83 19.69
CA PRO A 2 2.48 -32.61 19.88
C PRO A 2 2.25 -31.94 18.52
N LYS A 3 1.00 -31.58 18.24
CA LYS A 3 0.63 -30.82 17.03
C LYS A 3 0.64 -29.33 17.37
N ILE A 4 1.40 -28.54 16.63
CA ILE A 4 1.37 -27.08 16.74
C ILE A 4 0.06 -26.62 16.11
N LYS A 5 -0.84 -26.08 16.92
CA LYS A 5 -2.08 -25.42 16.46
C LYS A 5 -1.95 -23.92 16.74
N PRO A 6 -2.24 -23.04 15.77
CA PRO A 6 -2.34 -21.62 16.07
C PRO A 6 -3.51 -21.39 17.04
N GLU A 7 -3.23 -20.84 18.20
CA GLU A 7 -4.26 -20.49 19.17
C GLU A 7 -4.78 -19.08 18.89
N ILE A 8 -6.07 -18.86 19.21
CA ILE A 8 -6.75 -17.57 19.05
C ILE A 8 -6.02 -16.45 19.82
N GLY A 9 -5.31 -16.77 20.89
CA GLY A 9 -4.47 -15.83 21.64
C GLY A 9 -3.42 -15.08 20.83
N ILE A 10 -2.99 -15.60 19.69
CA ILE A 10 -2.04 -14.90 18.78
C ILE A 10 -2.58 -13.53 18.32
N LEU A 11 -3.92 -13.34 18.28
CA LEU A 11 -4.56 -12.08 17.93
C LEU A 11 -4.17 -10.92 18.84
N GLN A 12 -3.92 -11.21 20.11
CA GLN A 12 -3.50 -10.20 21.08
C GLN A 12 -2.11 -9.65 20.78
N THR A 13 -1.25 -10.45 20.13
CA THR A 13 0.11 -10.04 19.78
C THR A 13 0.12 -9.02 18.65
N PHE A 14 -0.92 -8.99 17.79
CA PHE A 14 -1.00 -8.02 16.69
C PHE A 14 -1.04 -6.58 17.18
N ARG A 15 -1.61 -6.35 18.36
CA ARG A 15 -1.61 -5.02 19.00
C ARG A 15 -0.20 -4.49 19.28
N THR A 16 0.76 -5.35 19.53
CA THR A 16 2.13 -4.97 19.93
C THR A 16 3.12 -4.93 18.76
N GLN A 17 2.67 -5.25 17.55
CA GLN A 17 3.53 -5.18 16.39
C GLN A 17 4.05 -3.75 16.16
N LYS A 18 5.34 -3.66 15.79
CA LYS A 18 5.94 -2.41 15.38
C LYS A 18 5.52 -2.15 13.93
N THR A 19 4.53 -1.28 13.76
CA THR A 19 4.12 -0.78 12.46
C THR A 19 3.71 0.69 12.61
N GLU A 20 3.60 1.40 11.53
CA GLU A 20 3.16 2.79 11.49
C GLU A 20 1.77 2.87 10.86
N ILE A 21 1.05 3.96 11.15
CA ILE A 21 -0.36 4.14 10.74
C ILE A 21 -0.53 3.98 9.23
N GLN A 22 0.37 4.59 8.44
CA GLN A 22 0.30 4.55 6.98
C GLN A 22 0.50 3.14 6.41
N PHE A 23 1.34 2.30 7.01
CA PHE A 23 1.49 0.90 6.60
C PHE A 23 0.25 0.07 6.92
N ALA A 24 -0.27 0.25 8.13
CA ALA A 24 -1.50 -0.43 8.52
C ALA A 24 -2.70 -0.01 7.64
N LEU A 25 -2.80 1.26 7.24
CA LEU A 25 -3.79 1.74 6.28
C LEU A 25 -3.56 1.16 4.88
N GLY A 26 -2.30 1.03 4.47
CA GLY A 26 -1.92 0.44 3.19
C GLY A 26 -2.47 -0.96 2.97
N GLU A 27 -2.61 -1.77 4.02
CA GLU A 27 -3.20 -3.11 3.91
C GLU A 27 -4.67 -3.11 3.46
N TYR A 28 -5.43 -2.10 3.83
CA TYR A 28 -6.82 -1.95 3.34
C TYR A 28 -6.84 -1.46 1.89
N VAL A 29 -5.99 -0.48 1.58
CA VAL A 29 -5.86 0.03 0.21
C VAL A 29 -5.40 -1.07 -0.74
N ASP A 30 -4.42 -1.90 -0.35
CA ASP A 30 -3.96 -3.06 -1.13
C ASP A 30 -5.12 -4.02 -1.42
N ASN A 31 -5.98 -4.32 -0.42
CA ASN A 31 -7.13 -5.20 -0.61
C ASN A 31 -8.18 -4.62 -1.59
N SER A 32 -8.44 -3.32 -1.50
CA SER A 32 -9.35 -2.62 -2.43
C SER A 32 -8.80 -2.64 -3.85
N ILE A 33 -7.49 -2.41 -4.02
CA ILE A 33 -6.80 -2.47 -5.31
C ILE A 33 -6.87 -3.88 -5.90
N ASP A 34 -6.57 -4.91 -5.09
CA ASP A 34 -6.64 -6.31 -5.52
C ASP A 34 -8.08 -6.69 -5.93
N SER A 35 -9.10 -6.24 -5.16
CA SER A 35 -10.51 -6.43 -5.50
C SER A 35 -10.86 -5.79 -6.84
N TYR A 36 -10.45 -4.53 -7.07
CA TYR A 36 -10.66 -3.86 -8.34
C TYR A 36 -10.03 -4.61 -9.51
N PHE A 37 -8.73 -4.89 -9.45
CA PHE A 37 -8.05 -5.53 -10.59
C PHE A 37 -8.55 -6.94 -10.88
N LYS A 38 -8.95 -7.68 -9.85
CA LYS A 38 -9.52 -9.03 -10.00
C LYS A 38 -10.86 -9.04 -10.74
N TYR A 39 -11.69 -8.03 -10.50
CA TYR A 39 -13.05 -7.94 -11.05
C TYR A 39 -13.22 -6.78 -12.04
N LYS A 40 -12.11 -6.23 -12.54
CA LYS A 40 -12.09 -5.06 -13.41
C LYS A 40 -13.02 -5.20 -14.61
N GLU A 41 -12.93 -6.31 -15.33
CA GLU A 41 -13.75 -6.56 -16.52
C GLU A 41 -15.27 -6.58 -16.21
N LEU A 42 -15.65 -7.08 -15.04
CA LEU A 42 -17.06 -7.09 -14.61
C LEU A 42 -17.53 -5.69 -14.23
N LEU A 43 -16.72 -4.92 -13.50
CA LEU A 43 -17.02 -3.55 -13.11
C LEU A 43 -17.15 -2.64 -14.35
N GLU A 44 -16.22 -2.72 -15.28
CA GLU A 44 -16.22 -1.95 -16.53
C GLU A 44 -17.31 -2.41 -17.52
N LYS A 45 -17.80 -3.65 -17.40
CA LYS A 45 -18.97 -4.11 -18.17
C LYS A 45 -20.28 -3.51 -17.69
N ILE A 46 -20.41 -3.26 -16.37
CA ILE A 46 -21.58 -2.62 -15.76
C ILE A 46 -21.54 -1.12 -16.01
N ASP A 47 -20.38 -0.50 -15.79
CA ASP A 47 -20.13 0.92 -16.02
C ASP A 47 -18.82 1.10 -16.80
N PRO A 48 -18.87 1.38 -18.13
CA PRO A 48 -17.69 1.58 -18.96
C PRO A 48 -16.79 2.73 -18.51
N ASP A 49 -17.35 3.69 -17.78
CA ASP A 49 -16.63 4.83 -17.22
C ASP A 49 -16.23 4.63 -15.73
N PHE A 50 -16.33 3.41 -15.24
CA PHE A 50 -16.05 3.07 -13.86
C PHE A 50 -14.72 3.63 -13.36
N LYS A 51 -14.76 4.32 -12.22
CA LYS A 51 -13.59 4.91 -11.57
C LYS A 51 -13.50 4.38 -10.14
N PRO A 52 -12.52 3.50 -9.86
CA PRO A 52 -12.33 3.01 -8.49
C PRO A 52 -11.88 4.14 -7.58
N TYR A 53 -12.51 4.21 -6.40
CA TYR A 53 -12.07 5.09 -5.33
C TYR A 53 -11.93 4.32 -4.01
N ILE A 54 -11.08 4.86 -3.17
CA ILE A 54 -10.83 4.37 -1.81
C ILE A 54 -10.82 5.60 -0.89
N ASP A 55 -11.74 5.64 0.05
CA ASP A 55 -11.89 6.73 1.01
C ASP A 55 -11.40 6.31 2.38
N ILE A 56 -10.51 7.11 2.96
CA ILE A 56 -10.01 6.93 4.31
C ILE A 56 -10.44 8.15 5.13
N THR A 57 -11.27 7.94 6.14
CA THR A 57 -11.80 9.00 6.99
C THR A 57 -11.45 8.77 8.45
N PHE A 58 -10.82 9.77 9.06
CA PHE A 58 -10.52 9.82 10.49
C PHE A 58 -11.55 10.70 11.21
N ASP A 59 -12.35 10.12 12.08
CA ASP A 59 -13.31 10.85 12.94
C ASP A 59 -12.81 10.83 14.39
N SER A 60 -12.14 11.90 14.80
CA SER A 60 -11.60 12.05 16.15
C SER A 60 -12.70 12.18 17.22
N ASN A 61 -13.90 12.65 16.86
CA ASN A 61 -15.01 12.83 17.81
C ASN A 61 -15.64 11.48 18.14
N LYS A 62 -15.79 10.62 17.14
CA LYS A 62 -16.31 9.26 17.31
C LYS A 62 -15.24 8.25 17.66
N ASN A 63 -13.97 8.65 17.66
CA ASN A 63 -12.82 7.77 17.81
C ASN A 63 -12.84 6.59 16.82
N THR A 64 -13.09 6.89 15.53
CA THR A 64 -13.23 5.89 14.48
C THR A 64 -12.34 6.20 13.28
N ILE A 65 -11.95 5.13 12.57
CA ILE A 65 -11.39 5.21 11.21
C ILE A 65 -12.33 4.44 10.30
N VAL A 66 -12.72 5.04 9.18
CA VAL A 66 -13.53 4.39 8.15
C VAL A 66 -12.71 4.29 6.87
N ILE A 67 -12.66 3.10 6.30
CA ILE A 67 -12.09 2.84 4.98
C ILE A 67 -13.23 2.31 4.11
N GLU A 68 -13.48 2.96 2.98
CA GLU A 68 -14.57 2.60 2.07
C GLU A 68 -14.06 2.60 0.64
N ASP A 69 -14.46 1.61 -0.14
CA ASP A 69 -14.19 1.53 -1.57
C ASP A 69 -15.47 1.18 -2.35
N ASN A 70 -15.50 1.52 -3.63
CA ASN A 70 -16.53 1.12 -4.59
C ASN A 70 -16.10 -0.06 -5.46
N CYS A 71 -15.16 -0.88 -5.00
CA CYS A 71 -14.68 -2.04 -5.73
C CYS A 71 -15.69 -3.19 -5.69
N ALA A 72 -15.25 -4.43 -5.98
CA ALA A 72 -16.17 -5.54 -6.20
C ALA A 72 -16.81 -6.12 -4.93
N GLY A 73 -16.49 -5.61 -3.74
CA GLY A 73 -16.95 -6.19 -2.47
C GLY A 73 -16.24 -7.51 -2.12
N ILE A 74 -16.64 -8.14 -1.02
CA ILE A 74 -16.11 -9.44 -0.55
C ILE A 74 -17.11 -10.53 -0.92
N HIS A 75 -16.79 -11.34 -1.92
CA HIS A 75 -17.62 -12.45 -2.35
C HIS A 75 -17.71 -13.55 -1.30
N LYS A 76 -18.81 -14.32 -1.29
CA LYS A 76 -19.00 -15.44 -0.38
C LYS A 76 -17.85 -16.44 -0.41
N SER A 77 -17.29 -16.70 -1.58
CA SER A 77 -16.12 -17.60 -1.74
C SER A 77 -14.82 -17.06 -1.13
N GLU A 78 -14.77 -15.77 -0.76
CA GLU A 78 -13.61 -15.08 -0.20
C GLU A 78 -13.75 -14.80 1.29
N GLU A 79 -14.94 -15.02 1.88
CA GLU A 79 -15.22 -14.71 3.28
C GLU A 79 -14.28 -15.48 4.22
N ASP A 80 -14.06 -16.77 3.97
CA ASP A 80 -13.14 -17.56 4.79
C ASP A 80 -11.71 -16.98 4.76
N ARG A 81 -11.24 -16.53 3.59
CA ARG A 81 -9.95 -15.88 3.46
C ARG A 81 -9.92 -14.52 4.16
N ALA A 82 -11.00 -13.75 4.04
CA ALA A 82 -11.10 -12.41 4.62
C ALA A 82 -11.11 -12.44 6.15
N PHE A 83 -11.75 -13.44 6.77
CA PHE A 83 -11.97 -13.47 8.22
C PHE A 83 -11.18 -14.56 8.96
N ASN A 84 -10.82 -15.69 8.35
CA ASN A 84 -10.02 -16.73 8.98
C ASN A 84 -8.53 -16.39 8.96
N ILE A 85 -7.83 -16.71 10.07
CA ILE A 85 -6.40 -16.45 10.22
C ILE A 85 -5.60 -17.56 9.56
N GLY A 86 -4.55 -17.19 8.78
CA GLY A 86 -3.63 -18.16 8.17
C GLY A 86 -4.14 -18.80 6.88
N THR A 87 -5.25 -18.32 6.33
CA THR A 87 -5.69 -18.76 4.99
C THR A 87 -4.82 -18.06 3.93
N VAL A 88 -3.97 -18.85 3.27
CA VAL A 88 -3.05 -18.35 2.24
C VAL A 88 -3.83 -17.98 0.98
N ASN A 89 -3.48 -16.83 0.38
CA ASN A 89 -4.04 -16.41 -0.90
C ASN A 89 -3.51 -17.31 -2.02
N PRO A 90 -4.39 -17.99 -2.79
CA PRO A 90 -3.96 -18.80 -3.93
C PRO A 90 -3.47 -17.95 -5.12
N ASN A 91 -3.84 -16.67 -5.19
CA ASN A 91 -3.50 -15.79 -6.30
C ASN A 91 -2.14 -15.13 -6.07
N GLU A 92 -1.14 -15.53 -6.84
CA GLU A 92 0.19 -14.89 -6.83
C GLU A 92 0.18 -13.46 -7.45
N SER A 93 -0.92 -13.09 -8.13
CA SER A 93 -1.09 -11.76 -8.73
C SER A 93 -1.47 -10.67 -7.74
N ASP A 94 -1.98 -11.00 -6.56
CA ASP A 94 -2.47 -10.03 -5.60
C ASP A 94 -1.31 -9.32 -4.87
N ILE A 95 -1.51 -8.05 -4.48
CA ILE A 95 -0.60 -7.31 -3.61
C ILE A 95 -0.65 -7.90 -2.19
N GLY A 96 -1.84 -8.32 -1.75
CA GLY A 96 -2.09 -8.97 -0.46
C GLY A 96 -1.76 -10.47 -0.47
N THR A 97 -0.47 -10.83 -0.34
CA THR A 97 0.02 -12.21 -0.52
C THR A 97 -0.41 -13.19 0.59
N TYR A 98 -0.53 -12.74 1.83
CA TYR A 98 -0.65 -13.63 3.00
C TYR A 98 -2.06 -13.72 3.58
N GLY A 99 -3.04 -12.97 3.08
CA GLY A 99 -4.42 -12.96 3.58
C GLY A 99 -4.58 -12.54 5.05
N MET A 100 -3.58 -11.89 5.63
CA MET A 100 -3.54 -11.48 7.03
C MET A 100 -3.61 -9.96 7.23
N GLY A 101 -3.29 -9.18 6.21
CA GLY A 101 -3.07 -7.73 6.33
C GLY A 101 -4.23 -6.99 6.98
N MET A 102 -5.45 -7.13 6.48
CA MET A 102 -6.64 -6.49 7.05
C MET A 102 -6.84 -6.87 8.53
N LYS A 103 -6.71 -8.16 8.88
CA LYS A 103 -6.93 -8.66 10.24
C LYS A 103 -5.88 -8.14 11.22
N VAL A 104 -4.62 -8.22 10.83
CA VAL A 104 -3.49 -7.73 11.64
C VAL A 104 -3.62 -6.23 11.86
N SER A 105 -3.88 -5.47 10.80
CA SER A 105 -4.05 -4.01 10.87
C SER A 105 -5.26 -3.62 11.71
N SER A 106 -6.40 -4.34 11.56
CA SER A 106 -7.59 -4.05 12.36
C SER A 106 -7.35 -4.28 13.85
N PHE A 107 -6.76 -5.42 14.25
CA PHE A 107 -6.43 -5.67 15.66
C PHE A 107 -5.28 -4.80 16.17
N TRP A 108 -4.43 -4.30 15.27
CA TRP A 108 -3.46 -3.29 15.64
C TRP A 108 -4.15 -1.96 15.97
N PHE A 109 -5.14 -1.52 15.20
CA PHE A 109 -5.86 -0.27 15.46
C PHE A 109 -6.81 -0.37 16.65
N THR A 110 -7.55 -1.48 16.81
CA THR A 110 -8.67 -1.57 17.75
C THR A 110 -8.98 -3.02 18.17
N LYS A 111 -9.86 -3.17 19.15
CA LYS A 111 -10.49 -4.46 19.52
C LYS A 111 -11.79 -4.72 18.76
N THR A 112 -12.44 -3.66 18.24
CA THR A 112 -13.80 -3.74 17.71
C THR A 112 -13.87 -3.08 16.34
N TRP A 113 -14.21 -3.85 15.34
CA TRP A 113 -14.35 -3.36 13.98
C TRP A 113 -15.49 -4.06 13.25
N GLU A 114 -15.94 -3.42 12.17
CA GLU A 114 -17.09 -3.88 11.38
C GLU A 114 -16.74 -3.81 9.90
N VAL A 115 -17.16 -4.81 9.14
CA VAL A 115 -17.11 -4.80 7.67
C VAL A 115 -18.53 -4.86 7.16
N VAL A 116 -18.90 -3.91 6.33
CA VAL A 116 -20.13 -3.94 5.53
C VAL A 116 -19.71 -4.06 4.08
N THR A 117 -20.22 -5.06 3.39
CA THR A 117 -19.83 -5.29 2.00
C THR A 117 -21.02 -5.75 1.14
N LYS A 118 -21.07 -5.27 -0.08
CA LYS A 118 -22.01 -5.70 -1.11
C LYS A 118 -21.22 -6.20 -2.30
N PRO A 119 -21.11 -7.52 -2.47
CA PRO A 119 -20.37 -8.08 -3.59
C PRO A 119 -21.04 -7.81 -4.93
N ILE A 120 -20.22 -7.64 -5.98
CA ILE A 120 -20.73 -7.57 -7.35
C ILE A 120 -21.44 -8.90 -7.70
N ASN A 121 -22.55 -8.82 -8.44
CA ASN A 121 -23.36 -9.97 -8.83
C ASN A 121 -23.99 -10.78 -7.66
N GLU A 122 -23.94 -10.30 -6.43
CA GLU A 122 -24.71 -10.88 -5.33
C GLU A 122 -25.88 -9.95 -4.94
N THR A 123 -26.98 -10.53 -4.44
CA THR A 123 -28.20 -9.80 -4.08
C THR A 123 -28.26 -9.40 -2.61
N TYR A 124 -27.20 -9.71 -1.84
CA TYR A 124 -27.16 -9.47 -0.40
C TYR A 124 -25.99 -8.58 -0.03
N GLN A 125 -26.27 -7.59 0.79
CA GLN A 125 -25.26 -6.87 1.56
C GLN A 125 -25.04 -7.62 2.86
N LYS A 126 -23.78 -7.80 3.25
CA LYS A 126 -23.36 -8.52 4.46
C LYS A 126 -22.68 -7.58 5.44
N THR A 127 -22.89 -7.84 6.70
CA THR A 127 -22.24 -7.13 7.80
C THR A 127 -21.56 -8.14 8.72
N PHE A 128 -20.27 -7.96 8.93
CA PHE A 128 -19.46 -8.76 9.85
C PHE A 128 -19.01 -7.85 10.99
N LYS A 129 -19.35 -8.22 12.23
CA LYS A 129 -18.92 -7.53 13.43
C LYS A 129 -17.86 -8.36 14.15
N VAL A 130 -16.71 -7.77 14.34
CA VAL A 130 -15.56 -8.41 14.95
C VAL A 130 -15.25 -7.74 16.28
N ASN A 131 -15.30 -8.52 17.35
CA ASN A 131 -14.89 -8.10 18.67
C ASN A 131 -13.88 -9.12 19.24
N LEU A 132 -12.68 -8.65 19.58
CA LEU A 132 -11.61 -9.52 20.06
C LEU A 132 -12.02 -10.32 21.32
N SER A 133 -12.78 -9.70 22.23
CA SER A 133 -13.20 -10.36 23.44
C SER A 133 -14.17 -11.52 23.18
N ASP A 134 -15.05 -11.37 22.20
CA ASP A 134 -16.02 -12.40 21.82
C ASP A 134 -15.34 -13.53 21.06
N ILE A 135 -14.40 -13.20 20.17
CA ILE A 135 -13.58 -14.21 19.48
C ILE A 135 -12.77 -15.04 20.48
N LEU A 136 -12.15 -14.40 21.48
CA LEU A 136 -11.38 -15.12 22.51
C LEU A 136 -12.25 -16.05 23.35
N LYS A 137 -13.54 -15.71 23.56
CA LYS A 137 -14.48 -16.53 24.33
C LYS A 137 -15.11 -17.64 23.50
N ASN A 138 -15.58 -17.32 22.29
CA ASN A 138 -16.50 -18.16 21.51
C ASN A 138 -15.90 -18.63 20.19
N GLY A 139 -14.76 -18.08 19.75
CA GLY A 139 -14.14 -18.37 18.46
C GLY A 139 -14.95 -17.88 17.24
N LYS A 140 -15.94 -17.01 17.44
CA LYS A 140 -16.88 -16.60 16.41
C LYS A 140 -16.95 -15.08 16.24
N THR A 141 -17.22 -14.65 15.01
CA THR A 141 -17.67 -13.30 14.66
C THR A 141 -19.18 -13.29 14.50
N GLU A 142 -19.82 -12.15 14.73
CA GLU A 142 -21.23 -11.97 14.39
C GLU A 142 -21.36 -11.56 12.94
N ASP A 143 -22.26 -12.19 12.18
CA ASP A 143 -22.60 -11.81 10.83
C ASP A 143 -24.09 -11.68 10.62
N SER A 144 -24.45 -10.84 9.65
CA SER A 144 -25.84 -10.67 9.20
C SER A 144 -25.86 -10.31 7.72
N SER A 145 -26.99 -10.60 7.07
CA SER A 145 -27.19 -10.26 5.67
C SER A 145 -28.56 -9.69 5.43
N ILE A 146 -28.64 -8.70 4.55
CA ILE A 146 -29.90 -8.10 4.10
C ILE A 146 -29.92 -8.08 2.57
N LYS A 147 -31.10 -8.23 1.96
CA LYS A 147 -31.25 -8.05 0.52
C LYS A 147 -30.97 -6.58 0.17
N SER A 148 -30.19 -6.34 -0.86
CA SER A 148 -29.76 -4.99 -1.24
C SER A 148 -29.52 -4.89 -2.75
N ASP A 149 -30.01 -3.81 -3.32
CA ASP A 149 -29.77 -3.43 -4.72
C ASP A 149 -28.68 -2.34 -4.84
N ALA A 150 -27.92 -2.11 -3.75
CA ALA A 150 -26.80 -1.17 -3.75
C ALA A 150 -25.70 -1.58 -4.73
N GLU A 151 -24.99 -0.59 -5.25
CA GLU A 151 -23.76 -0.82 -6.00
C GLU A 151 -22.71 -1.58 -5.16
N PRO A 152 -21.77 -2.30 -5.79
CA PRO A 152 -20.73 -3.00 -5.07
C PRO A 152 -19.87 -2.06 -4.22
N PHE A 153 -19.52 -2.48 -3.00
CA PHE A 153 -18.61 -1.73 -2.12
C PHE A 153 -18.07 -2.59 -0.98
N THR A 154 -17.03 -2.09 -0.34
CA THR A 154 -16.60 -2.54 0.99
C THR A 154 -16.38 -1.34 1.88
N ARG A 155 -16.96 -1.38 3.09
CA ARG A 155 -16.75 -0.38 4.14
C ARG A 155 -16.26 -1.07 5.39
N ILE A 156 -15.10 -0.66 5.89
CA ILE A 156 -14.49 -1.13 7.12
C ILE A 156 -14.53 0.02 8.13
N THR A 157 -15.12 -0.21 9.30
CA THR A 157 -15.21 0.77 10.38
C THR A 157 -14.44 0.26 11.59
N LEU A 158 -13.34 0.91 11.92
CA LEU A 158 -12.54 0.65 13.11
C LEU A 158 -13.11 1.51 14.24
N LYS A 159 -13.65 0.90 15.30
CA LYS A 159 -14.30 1.58 16.44
C LYS A 159 -13.36 1.56 17.65
N ASP A 160 -13.42 2.59 18.49
CA ASP A 160 -12.62 2.69 19.71
C ASP A 160 -11.11 2.51 19.45
N VAL A 161 -10.60 3.28 18.49
CA VAL A 161 -9.21 3.22 18.07
C VAL A 161 -8.27 3.49 19.24
N TYR A 162 -7.25 2.66 19.41
CA TYR A 162 -6.30 2.79 20.52
C TYR A 162 -5.60 4.14 20.53
N THR A 163 -5.34 4.65 21.74
CA THR A 163 -4.62 5.90 21.96
C THR A 163 -3.31 5.94 21.14
N GLY A 164 -3.08 7.05 20.45
CA GLY A 164 -1.91 7.28 19.60
C GLY A 164 -2.03 6.77 18.17
N ARG A 165 -3.07 5.97 17.82
CA ARG A 165 -3.30 5.44 16.47
C ARG A 165 -4.34 6.22 15.66
N LEU A 166 -4.94 7.23 16.25
CA LEU A 166 -5.81 8.22 15.62
C LEU A 166 -5.24 9.62 15.88
N PRO A 167 -4.23 10.08 15.13
CA PRO A 167 -3.64 11.38 15.35
C PRO A 167 -4.62 12.50 15.02
N LYS A 168 -4.59 13.55 15.84
CA LYS A 168 -5.38 14.78 15.65
C LYS A 168 -4.53 15.92 15.08
N GLU A 169 -3.22 15.81 15.21
CA GLU A 169 -2.28 16.85 14.81
C GLU A 169 -2.16 16.92 13.29
N THR A 170 -2.41 18.08 12.72
CA THR A 170 -2.34 18.35 11.28
C THR A 170 -1.04 17.86 10.64
N ARG A 171 0.09 18.01 11.35
CA ARG A 171 1.40 17.55 10.84
C ARG A 171 1.46 16.03 10.69
N LYS A 172 0.91 15.29 11.64
CA LYS A 172 0.90 13.81 11.55
C LYS A 172 -0.04 13.33 10.45
N LEU A 173 -1.22 13.94 10.33
CA LEU A 173 -2.17 13.66 9.26
C LEU A 173 -1.55 13.93 7.88
N SER A 174 -0.91 15.08 7.71
CA SER A 174 -0.20 15.43 6.46
C SER A 174 0.94 14.47 6.12
N ASN A 175 1.64 13.91 7.13
CA ASN A 175 2.67 12.91 6.86
C ASN A 175 2.07 11.58 6.40
N ILE A 176 0.96 11.14 7.00
CA ILE A 176 0.23 9.92 6.57
C ILE A 176 -0.24 10.08 5.12
N GLU A 177 -0.85 11.23 4.81
CA GLU A 177 -1.36 11.58 3.48
C GLU A 177 -0.25 11.51 2.42
N LYS A 178 0.88 12.17 2.68
CA LYS A 178 2.05 12.14 1.79
C LYS A 178 2.59 10.73 1.59
N TYR A 179 2.65 9.96 2.66
CA TYR A 179 3.17 8.61 2.59
C TYR A 179 2.24 7.69 1.77
N LEU A 180 0.94 7.77 1.99
CA LEU A 180 -0.04 7.04 1.18
C LEU A 180 0.04 7.45 -0.30
N PHE A 181 0.23 8.75 -0.58
CA PHE A 181 0.48 9.18 -1.96
C PHE A 181 1.75 8.52 -2.53
N GLU A 182 2.87 8.54 -1.82
CA GLU A 182 4.12 7.91 -2.27
C GLU A 182 3.95 6.42 -2.52
N MET A 183 3.20 5.71 -1.66
CA MET A 183 2.95 4.27 -1.80
C MET A 183 2.24 3.92 -3.11
N TYR A 184 1.29 4.74 -3.54
CA TYR A 184 0.42 4.47 -4.68
C TYR A 184 0.56 5.49 -5.81
N ARG A 185 1.66 6.27 -5.83
CA ARG A 185 1.82 7.43 -6.72
C ARG A 185 1.61 7.10 -8.20
N PHE A 186 2.07 5.96 -8.68
CA PHE A 186 1.90 5.61 -10.09
C PHE A 186 0.43 5.36 -10.43
N MET A 187 -0.28 4.60 -9.61
CA MET A 187 -1.70 4.34 -9.82
C MET A 187 -2.54 5.62 -9.75
N ILE A 188 -2.19 6.55 -8.83
CA ILE A 188 -2.86 7.85 -8.68
C ILE A 188 -2.56 8.76 -9.89
N LEU A 189 -1.28 8.86 -10.30
CA LEU A 189 -0.86 9.72 -11.42
C LEU A 189 -1.39 9.22 -12.77
N GLU A 190 -1.46 7.91 -12.96
CA GLU A 190 -2.06 7.26 -14.13
C GLU A 190 -3.60 7.31 -14.10
N LYS A 191 -4.19 7.83 -13.00
CA LYS A 191 -5.64 7.89 -12.78
C LYS A 191 -6.32 6.52 -12.83
N SER A 192 -5.59 5.45 -12.55
CA SER A 192 -6.14 4.11 -12.46
C SER A 192 -6.94 3.89 -11.17
N ILE A 193 -6.63 4.64 -10.11
CA ILE A 193 -7.38 4.69 -8.85
C ILE A 193 -7.45 6.12 -8.30
N THR A 194 -8.44 6.39 -7.48
CA THR A 194 -8.54 7.62 -6.67
C THR A 194 -8.51 7.25 -5.20
N ILE A 195 -7.55 7.76 -4.43
CA ILE A 195 -7.52 7.62 -2.98
C ILE A 195 -7.83 8.99 -2.38
N ARG A 196 -8.81 9.05 -1.48
CA ARG A 196 -9.17 10.28 -0.74
C ARG A 196 -8.87 10.08 0.74
N PHE A 197 -8.31 11.11 1.34
CA PHE A 197 -8.03 11.15 2.77
C PHE A 197 -8.80 12.32 3.40
N ASN A 198 -9.67 12.03 4.36
CA ASN A 198 -10.62 13.00 4.95
C ASN A 198 -11.35 13.82 3.88
N GLY A 199 -11.88 13.16 2.85
CA GLY A 199 -12.65 13.76 1.76
C GLY A 199 -11.83 14.45 0.67
N SER A 200 -10.51 14.58 0.82
CA SER A 200 -9.63 15.22 -0.17
C SER A 200 -8.83 14.18 -0.95
N PRO A 201 -8.80 14.24 -2.30
CA PRO A 201 -7.95 13.36 -3.09
C PRO A 201 -6.48 13.51 -2.72
N LEU A 202 -5.78 12.38 -2.58
CA LEU A 202 -4.34 12.38 -2.39
C LEU A 202 -3.67 13.01 -3.61
N LYS A 203 -2.86 14.01 -3.37
CA LYS A 203 -2.08 14.70 -4.40
C LYS A 203 -0.78 15.21 -3.82
N GLN A 204 0.23 15.24 -4.64
CA GLN A 204 1.51 15.86 -4.30
C GLN A 204 2.04 16.60 -5.52
N GLU A 205 2.74 17.69 -5.29
CA GLU A 205 3.44 18.37 -6.36
C GLU A 205 4.55 17.47 -6.91
N ILE A 206 4.52 17.25 -8.22
CA ILE A 206 5.60 16.56 -8.91
C ILE A 206 6.82 17.48 -8.89
N PRO A 207 7.96 17.03 -8.37
CA PRO A 207 9.15 17.86 -8.29
C PRO A 207 9.60 18.26 -9.70
N LYS A 208 9.88 19.56 -9.90
CA LYS A 208 10.45 20.02 -11.15
C LYS A 208 11.83 19.41 -11.35
N ILE A 209 12.05 18.84 -12.51
CA ILE A 209 13.35 18.30 -12.92
C ILE A 209 14.26 19.47 -13.23
N PHE A 210 15.54 19.31 -12.94
CA PHE A 210 16.55 20.31 -13.21
C PHE A 210 16.82 20.37 -14.73
N ASN A 211 16.63 21.56 -15.30
CA ASN A 211 16.98 21.88 -16.66
C ASN A 211 18.33 22.61 -16.71
N MET A 212 19.22 22.19 -17.55
CA MET A 212 20.48 22.84 -17.79
C MET A 212 20.72 22.94 -19.31
N ARG A 213 21.18 24.09 -19.79
CA ARG A 213 21.71 24.22 -21.12
C ARG A 213 22.96 23.37 -21.24
N TYR A 214 22.98 22.47 -22.19
CA TYR A 214 24.16 21.67 -22.48
C TYR A 214 25.15 22.57 -23.24
N ILE A 215 26.35 22.78 -22.68
CA ILE A 215 27.35 23.70 -23.26
C ILE A 215 27.85 23.21 -24.61
N ASP A 216 27.76 21.90 -24.88
CA ASP A 216 28.23 21.29 -26.12
C ASP A 216 27.17 21.16 -27.24
N ASP A 217 25.92 21.58 -26.96
CA ASP A 217 24.89 21.54 -27.98
C ASP A 217 24.90 22.86 -28.78
N LYS A 218 25.38 22.78 -30.02
CA LYS A 218 25.43 23.93 -30.97
C LYS A 218 24.08 24.61 -31.18
N ASN A 219 23.00 23.96 -30.77
CA ASN A 219 21.62 24.47 -30.87
C ASN A 219 21.06 25.07 -29.57
N GLY A 220 21.82 25.05 -28.49
CA GLY A 220 21.41 25.66 -27.22
C GLY A 220 20.14 25.09 -26.57
N LEU A 221 19.80 23.83 -26.85
CA LEU A 221 18.63 23.14 -26.32
C LEU A 221 18.77 22.92 -24.81
N GLU A 222 17.75 23.28 -24.06
CA GLU A 222 17.64 22.91 -22.65
C GLU A 222 17.32 21.42 -22.54
N LYS A 223 18.08 20.71 -21.71
CA LYS A 223 17.88 19.28 -21.48
C LYS A 223 17.56 19.02 -20.02
N GLU A 224 16.47 18.30 -19.77
CA GLU A 224 16.17 17.79 -18.45
C GLU A 224 17.19 16.73 -18.03
N TRP A 225 17.66 16.82 -16.78
CA TRP A 225 18.52 15.81 -16.18
C TRP A 225 17.68 14.62 -15.69
N LEU A 226 17.20 13.87 -16.66
CA LEU A 226 16.45 12.64 -16.48
C LEU A 226 17.06 11.54 -17.35
N THR A 227 17.25 10.38 -16.76
CA THR A 227 17.65 9.16 -17.47
C THR A 227 16.64 8.07 -17.24
N ARG A 228 16.28 7.34 -18.29
CA ARG A 228 15.49 6.12 -18.18
C ARG A 228 16.41 4.96 -17.85
N LEU A 229 16.04 4.17 -16.87
CA LEU A 229 16.74 2.95 -16.51
C LEU A 229 16.13 1.80 -17.30
N PRO A 230 16.92 1.04 -18.07
CA PRO A 230 16.42 -0.14 -18.77
C PRO A 230 16.07 -1.25 -17.77
N ALA A 231 15.31 -2.23 -18.23
CA ALA A 231 15.16 -3.47 -17.51
C ALA A 231 16.51 -4.22 -17.48
N PHE A 232 16.90 -4.74 -16.33
CA PHE A 232 18.11 -5.55 -16.18
C PHE A 232 17.88 -6.79 -15.35
N ASP A 233 18.71 -7.79 -15.56
CA ASP A 233 18.64 -9.09 -14.92
C ASP A 233 19.18 -9.02 -13.49
N LEU A 234 18.42 -9.54 -12.53
CA LEU A 234 18.78 -9.64 -11.12
C LEU A 234 19.24 -11.05 -10.75
N GLY A 235 19.26 -11.98 -11.71
CA GLY A 235 19.61 -13.38 -11.49
C GLY A 235 18.42 -14.33 -11.53
N THR A 236 18.67 -15.56 -11.12
CA THR A 236 17.67 -16.63 -11.13
C THR A 236 17.52 -17.22 -9.74
N VAL A 237 16.29 -17.39 -9.29
CA VAL A 237 15.94 -18.06 -8.04
C VAL A 237 15.12 -19.33 -8.31
N ILE A 238 15.14 -20.26 -7.37
CA ILE A 238 14.29 -21.46 -7.43
C ILE A 238 13.14 -21.26 -6.44
N ILE A 239 11.91 -21.17 -6.96
CA ILE A 239 10.69 -21.08 -6.15
C ILE A 239 9.81 -22.28 -6.45
N LYS A 240 9.46 -23.07 -5.43
CA LYS A 240 8.65 -24.30 -5.57
C LYS A 240 9.18 -25.23 -6.69
N GLY A 241 10.52 -25.39 -6.77
CA GLY A 241 11.17 -26.22 -7.78
C GLY A 241 11.25 -25.64 -9.21
N LYS A 242 10.68 -24.46 -9.45
CA LYS A 242 10.76 -23.76 -10.73
C LYS A 242 11.85 -22.71 -10.71
N LYS A 243 12.67 -22.67 -11.78
CA LYS A 243 13.63 -21.59 -12.01
C LYS A 243 12.88 -20.33 -12.46
N ILE A 244 12.97 -19.27 -11.69
CA ILE A 244 12.36 -17.97 -12.00
C ILE A 244 13.47 -16.95 -12.20
N LYS A 245 13.45 -16.29 -13.35
CA LYS A 245 14.38 -15.22 -13.68
C LYS A 245 13.84 -13.92 -13.11
N LEU A 246 14.57 -13.34 -12.15
CA LEU A 246 14.24 -12.05 -11.58
C LEU A 246 14.85 -10.92 -12.42
N LYS A 247 14.08 -9.87 -12.65
CA LYS A 247 14.51 -8.70 -13.40
C LYS A 247 13.86 -7.42 -12.87
N THR A 248 14.49 -6.28 -13.13
CA THR A 248 13.78 -5.00 -13.06
C THR A 248 12.90 -4.84 -14.29
N MET A 249 11.83 -4.07 -14.17
CA MET A 249 10.94 -3.70 -15.27
C MET A 249 11.29 -2.32 -15.84
N GLY A 250 12.44 -1.77 -15.44
CA GLY A 250 12.87 -0.42 -15.78
C GLY A 250 12.59 0.59 -14.66
N GLY A 251 12.84 1.85 -14.97
CA GLY A 251 12.69 2.94 -14.02
C GLY A 251 13.15 4.26 -14.57
N ALA A 252 13.39 5.22 -13.70
CA ALA A 252 14.03 6.49 -14.05
C ALA A 252 14.86 7.03 -12.90
N ALA A 253 15.85 7.85 -13.23
CA ALA A 253 16.60 8.64 -12.28
C ALA A 253 16.68 10.08 -12.79
N TYR A 254 16.55 11.05 -11.90
CA TYR A 254 16.56 12.46 -12.26
C TYR A 254 17.10 13.35 -11.12
N ILE A 255 17.50 14.54 -11.51
CA ILE A 255 17.94 15.58 -10.58
C ILE A 255 16.84 16.62 -10.47
N LYS A 256 16.38 16.89 -9.26
CA LYS A 256 15.37 17.92 -8.98
C LYS A 256 15.96 19.31 -9.08
N ALA A 257 15.16 20.27 -9.52
CA ALA A 257 15.56 21.68 -9.57
C ALA A 257 15.91 22.22 -8.17
N LYS A 258 15.22 21.75 -7.11
CA LYS A 258 15.49 22.13 -5.72
C LYS A 258 15.64 20.88 -4.85
N GLY A 259 16.58 20.92 -3.91
CA GLY A 259 16.72 19.94 -2.85
C GLY A 259 15.59 20.05 -1.82
N THR A 260 15.24 18.95 -1.19
CA THR A 260 14.27 18.93 -0.09
C THR A 260 14.70 17.96 1.00
N ASN A 261 14.61 18.38 2.25
CA ASN A 261 14.85 17.52 3.41
C ASN A 261 13.66 16.62 3.74
N LYS A 262 12.45 17.03 3.37
CA LYS A 262 11.18 16.39 3.79
C LYS A 262 10.46 15.63 2.67
N GLY A 263 10.91 15.77 1.42
CA GLY A 263 10.31 15.07 0.28
C GLY A 263 11.09 13.85 -0.10
N GLN A 264 10.60 13.15 -1.11
CA GLN A 264 11.25 11.99 -1.70
C GLN A 264 12.66 12.35 -2.17
N LYS A 265 13.60 11.47 -1.93
CA LYS A 265 15.00 11.53 -2.36
C LYS A 265 15.56 10.11 -2.47
N GLY A 266 16.66 9.95 -3.20
CA GLY A 266 17.20 8.63 -3.48
C GLY A 266 16.26 7.80 -4.37
N PHE A 267 16.37 6.50 -4.30
CA PHE A 267 15.60 5.59 -5.13
C PHE A 267 14.45 4.96 -4.36
N SER A 268 13.32 4.82 -5.05
CA SER A 268 12.14 4.09 -4.60
C SER A 268 12.02 2.79 -5.37
N ILE A 269 11.69 1.71 -4.69
CA ILE A 269 11.48 0.39 -5.29
C ILE A 269 9.99 0.10 -5.30
N PHE A 270 9.46 -0.19 -6.48
CA PHE A 270 8.05 -0.50 -6.69
C PHE A 270 7.87 -1.96 -7.12
N TRP A 271 6.90 -2.60 -6.53
CA TRP A 271 6.41 -3.91 -6.90
C TRP A 271 4.91 -3.80 -7.20
N LYS A 272 4.50 -4.20 -8.42
CA LYS A 272 3.10 -4.06 -8.89
C LYS A 272 2.55 -2.62 -8.70
N ASN A 273 3.37 -1.61 -9.01
CA ASN A 273 3.07 -0.18 -8.84
C ASN A 273 2.85 0.28 -7.38
N ARG A 274 3.11 -0.57 -6.39
CA ARG A 274 3.14 -0.23 -4.97
C ARG A 274 4.57 -0.04 -4.50
N LEU A 275 4.83 1.04 -3.76
CA LEU A 275 6.12 1.27 -3.10
C LEU A 275 6.37 0.19 -2.05
N VAL A 276 7.53 -0.46 -2.11
CA VAL A 276 7.94 -1.51 -1.18
C VAL A 276 9.21 -1.18 -0.41
N ASP A 277 10.04 -0.26 -0.90
CA ASP A 277 11.22 0.23 -0.19
C ASP A 277 11.65 1.60 -0.75
N GLY A 278 12.50 2.32 -0.01
CA GLY A 278 13.05 3.60 -0.45
C GLY A 278 12.08 4.77 -0.33
N HIS A 279 11.29 4.83 0.75
CA HIS A 279 10.39 5.96 1.01
C HIS A 279 11.13 7.20 1.58
N ALA A 280 10.46 8.36 1.63
CA ALA A 280 11.07 9.64 2.00
C ALA A 280 11.76 9.65 3.38
N GLN A 281 11.27 8.86 4.34
CA GLN A 281 11.85 8.77 5.70
C GLN A 281 13.03 7.79 5.75
N LYS A 282 13.05 6.77 4.87
CA LYS A 282 14.10 5.77 4.75
C LYS A 282 14.52 5.66 3.27
N PRO A 283 15.15 6.69 2.71
CA PRO A 283 15.49 6.70 1.29
C PRO A 283 16.62 5.72 1.00
N TRP A 284 16.48 4.98 -0.09
CA TRP A 284 17.56 4.16 -0.59
C TRP A 284 18.53 5.03 -1.41
N MET A 285 19.79 5.11 -0.97
CA MET A 285 20.82 5.89 -1.65
C MET A 285 21.89 4.95 -2.22
N PRO A 286 22.29 5.11 -3.49
CA PRO A 286 23.36 4.29 -4.06
C PRO A 286 24.64 4.36 -3.24
N SER A 287 25.22 3.21 -2.92
CA SER A 287 26.49 3.08 -2.22
C SER A 287 27.46 2.19 -2.99
N THR A 288 28.74 2.29 -2.71
CA THR A 288 29.78 1.52 -3.41
C THR A 288 29.91 0.09 -2.91
N ASN A 289 29.85 -0.15 -1.59
CA ASN A 289 30.10 -1.46 -1.00
C ASN A 289 29.16 -1.87 0.12
N ASN A 290 28.64 -0.93 0.89
CA ASN A 290 27.73 -1.20 2.01
C ASN A 290 26.65 -0.13 2.07
N TYR A 291 25.43 -0.57 1.93
CA TYR A 291 24.26 0.27 1.90
C TYR A 291 24.07 1.11 3.19
N ASP A 292 24.39 0.51 4.32
CA ASP A 292 24.16 1.13 5.63
C ASP A 292 25.29 2.08 6.09
N ASP A 293 26.42 2.14 5.38
CA ASP A 293 27.48 3.09 5.70
C ASP A 293 27.32 4.42 4.94
N PRO A 294 26.93 5.52 5.62
CA PRO A 294 26.77 6.83 4.98
C PRO A 294 28.04 7.36 4.31
N LYS A 295 29.23 6.92 4.74
CA LYS A 295 30.51 7.35 4.16
C LYS A 295 30.77 6.76 2.78
N LEU A 296 30.14 5.64 2.47
CA LEU A 296 30.26 4.94 1.19
C LEU A 296 29.16 5.34 0.18
N GLN A 297 28.24 6.21 0.56
CA GLN A 297 27.20 6.69 -0.35
C GLN A 297 27.80 7.61 -1.42
N ILE A 298 27.52 7.32 -2.70
CA ILE A 298 28.09 8.05 -3.87
C ILE A 298 27.74 9.55 -3.82
N TYR A 299 26.54 9.90 -3.34
CA TYR A 299 26.04 11.27 -3.28
C TYR A 299 26.13 11.90 -1.88
N GLY A 300 26.81 11.22 -0.93
CA GLY A 300 26.94 11.65 0.45
C GLY A 300 25.69 11.37 1.31
N ALA A 301 25.73 11.81 2.56
CA ALA A 301 24.62 11.60 3.48
C ALA A 301 23.32 12.24 3.00
N THR A 302 22.18 11.66 3.39
CA THR A 302 20.84 12.03 2.94
C THR A 302 20.44 13.50 3.24
N ASN A 303 21.13 14.15 4.18
CA ASN A 303 20.93 15.55 4.50
C ASN A 303 21.78 16.51 3.64
N GLN A 304 22.69 16.01 2.82
CA GLN A 304 23.47 16.85 1.92
C GLN A 304 22.66 17.30 0.71
N TYR A 305 22.93 18.53 0.24
CA TYR A 305 22.19 19.14 -0.87
C TYR A 305 22.18 18.28 -2.16
N LYS A 306 23.29 17.65 -2.48
CA LYS A 306 23.39 16.74 -3.65
C LYS A 306 22.44 15.57 -3.52
N ALA A 307 22.44 14.89 -2.36
CA ALA A 307 21.60 13.76 -2.08
C ALA A 307 20.10 14.12 -2.08
N GLN A 308 19.76 15.31 -1.59
CA GLN A 308 18.38 15.81 -1.56
C GLN A 308 17.78 16.06 -2.94
N ARG A 309 18.61 16.28 -3.96
CA ARG A 309 18.18 16.51 -5.33
C ARG A 309 18.07 15.26 -6.17
N LEU A 310 18.79 14.20 -5.82
CA LEU A 310 18.70 12.92 -6.52
C LEU A 310 17.37 12.25 -6.17
N GLU A 311 16.64 11.87 -7.18
CA GLU A 311 15.44 11.03 -7.05
C GLU A 311 15.37 10.05 -8.21
N GLY A 312 14.87 8.86 -7.94
CA GLY A 312 14.67 7.86 -8.94
C GLY A 312 13.70 6.79 -8.47
N TYR A 313 13.34 5.89 -9.36
CA TYR A 313 12.52 4.74 -9.04
C TYR A 313 12.86 3.56 -9.94
N ILE A 314 12.61 2.37 -9.43
CA ILE A 314 12.81 1.10 -10.11
C ILE A 314 11.57 0.25 -9.89
N HIS A 315 11.02 -0.33 -10.95
CA HIS A 315 10.00 -1.36 -10.87
C HIS A 315 10.65 -2.74 -10.91
N ILE A 316 10.30 -3.59 -9.97
CA ILE A 316 10.73 -5.00 -9.94
C ILE A 316 9.63 -5.90 -10.50
N CYS A 317 10.03 -7.04 -11.06
CA CYS A 317 9.08 -7.97 -11.69
C CYS A 317 8.09 -8.56 -10.68
N PRO A 318 6.87 -8.93 -11.12
CA PRO A 318 5.81 -9.47 -10.25
C PRO A 318 6.22 -10.75 -9.52
N GLU A 319 7.11 -11.54 -10.09
CA GLU A 319 7.62 -12.80 -9.51
C GLU A 319 8.53 -12.57 -8.30
N PHE A 320 8.97 -11.34 -8.09
CA PHE A 320 9.74 -10.97 -6.90
C PHE A 320 8.86 -11.13 -5.65
N ARG A 321 9.33 -11.87 -4.65
CA ARG A 321 8.59 -12.03 -3.40
C ARG A 321 9.01 -10.95 -2.41
N VAL A 322 8.09 -10.06 -2.15
CA VAL A 322 8.26 -9.02 -1.13
C VAL A 322 7.98 -9.62 0.25
N PRO A 323 8.73 -9.26 1.31
CA PRO A 323 8.40 -9.65 2.68
C PRO A 323 6.96 -9.31 3.06
N SER A 324 6.41 -10.01 4.07
CA SER A 324 5.04 -9.76 4.56
C SER A 324 4.88 -8.36 5.17
N THR A 325 5.94 -7.83 5.76
CA THR A 325 6.05 -6.41 6.14
C THR A 325 6.63 -5.69 4.93
N LYS A 326 5.81 -4.95 4.22
CA LYS A 326 6.20 -4.16 3.04
C LYS A 326 6.79 -2.80 3.43
N ASP A 327 7.58 -2.74 4.50
CA ASP A 327 8.17 -1.57 5.15
C ASP A 327 9.72 -1.58 5.18
#